data_eaaf4247f82ea71671bf74aa18b8cc4f
#
_entry.id   eaaf4247f82ea71671bf74aa18b8cc4f
#
_cell.length_a   1.000
_cell.length_b   1.000
_cell.length_c   1.000
_cell.angle_alpha   90.00
_cell.angle_beta   90.00
_cell.angle_gamma   90.00
#
_symmetry.space_group_name_H-M   'P 1'
#
loop_
_entity.id
_entity.type
_entity.pdbx_description
1 polymer ?
#
loop_
_entity_poly.entity_id
_entity_poly.type
_entity_poly.pdbx_seq_one_letter_code
_entity_poly.pdbx_strand_id
1 'polypeptide(L)'
;MTQSLKGRSVAVTGGSKGIGKGIARVFAQAGAKVGIIARHGDAAEKAAKEIGHGAFGVAGDVTSKSSIEKAIAEIAKRNGGLDVLCANAGIFPPARLEEMTEAQWDETQNTNLKGTFLSVQAAVPYLKTSDQGRIVITSSITGPVTGFPGWTHYGSTKAGQLGFMRTACIELAKYGITVNAVMPGNILTEGLIEMGEAYQQSMANSIPLKKLGTVEDIGHAALYFASKEAAYVTGQTIIVDGGQILPESLDALAQA
;
A
#
# COMPACT_ATOMS: atom_id res chain seq x y z
N MET A 1 14.54 14.03 5.43
CA MET A 1 13.67 13.08 4.70
C MET A 1 12.58 13.80 3.90
N THR A 2 11.77 14.65 4.49
CA THR A 2 10.64 15.31 3.82
C THR A 2 11.03 16.18 2.62
N GLN A 3 12.19 16.83 2.63
CA GLN A 3 12.62 17.69 1.53
C GLN A 3 12.93 16.94 0.23
N SER A 4 13.30 15.66 0.30
CA SER A 4 13.65 14.87 -0.89
C SER A 4 12.42 14.51 -1.76
N LEU A 5 11.21 14.66 -1.24
CA LEU A 5 9.94 14.39 -1.95
C LEU A 5 9.30 15.66 -2.52
N LYS A 6 9.82 16.85 -2.22
CA LYS A 6 9.25 18.11 -2.72
C LYS A 6 9.25 18.16 -4.26
N GLY A 7 8.07 18.33 -4.84
CA GLY A 7 7.86 18.39 -6.28
C GLY A 7 7.87 17.05 -7.02
N ARG A 8 8.17 15.93 -6.34
CA ARG A 8 8.14 14.58 -6.91
C ARG A 8 6.74 14.14 -7.26
N SER A 9 6.60 13.45 -8.37
CA SER A 9 5.33 12.92 -8.86
C SER A 9 5.07 11.55 -8.26
N VAL A 10 3.91 11.38 -7.63
CA VAL A 10 3.52 10.17 -6.90
C VAL A 10 2.16 9.69 -7.37
N ALA A 11 2.04 8.40 -7.69
CA ALA A 11 0.77 7.71 -7.91
C ALA A 11 0.47 6.75 -6.76
N VAL A 12 -0.74 6.82 -6.20
CA VAL A 12 -1.19 5.93 -5.13
C VAL A 12 -2.43 5.17 -5.59
N THR A 13 -2.33 3.84 -5.77
CA THR A 13 -3.48 3.01 -6.11
C THR A 13 -4.29 2.67 -4.86
N GLY A 14 -5.63 2.66 -4.97
CA GLY A 14 -6.50 2.46 -3.81
C GLY A 14 -6.43 3.61 -2.80
N GLY A 15 -6.15 4.83 -3.27
CA GLY A 15 -5.90 5.99 -2.40
C GLY A 15 -7.14 6.74 -1.92
N SER A 16 -8.36 6.27 -2.22
CA SER A 16 -9.60 6.96 -1.84
C SER A 16 -10.02 6.77 -0.39
N LYS A 17 -9.48 5.77 0.32
CA LYS A 17 -9.78 5.47 1.73
C LYS A 17 -8.63 4.72 2.41
N GLY A 18 -8.73 4.54 3.72
CA GLY A 18 -7.85 3.71 4.53
C GLY A 18 -6.37 4.05 4.36
N ILE A 19 -5.53 3.02 4.34
CA ILE A 19 -4.07 3.13 4.27
C ILE A 19 -3.63 3.93 3.03
N GLY A 20 -4.24 3.69 1.86
CA GLY A 20 -3.87 4.42 0.64
C GLY A 20 -4.11 5.92 0.75
N LYS A 21 -5.20 6.34 1.39
CA LYS A 21 -5.48 7.75 1.66
C LYS A 21 -4.48 8.35 2.66
N GLY A 22 -4.09 7.57 3.69
CA GLY A 22 -3.03 7.96 4.64
C GLY A 22 -1.68 8.15 3.96
N ILE A 23 -1.27 7.20 3.10
CA ILE A 23 -0.07 7.33 2.27
C ILE A 23 -0.14 8.61 1.44
N ALA A 24 -1.21 8.81 0.67
CA ALA A 24 -1.39 9.98 -0.18
C ALA A 24 -1.29 11.29 0.61
N ARG A 25 -1.89 11.36 1.82
CA ARG A 25 -1.82 12.53 2.71
C ARG A 25 -0.39 12.82 3.16
N VAL A 26 0.34 11.82 3.63
CA VAL A 26 1.73 11.98 4.10
C VAL A 26 2.64 12.47 2.98
N PHE A 27 2.50 11.92 1.78
CA PHE A 27 3.28 12.35 0.62
C PHE A 27 2.92 13.77 0.17
N ALA A 28 1.64 14.15 0.17
CA ALA A 28 1.20 15.50 -0.16
C ALA A 28 1.73 16.53 0.85
N GLN A 29 1.69 16.22 2.15
CA GLN A 29 2.28 17.04 3.21
C GLN A 29 3.80 17.17 3.10
N ALA A 30 4.48 16.16 2.54
CA ALA A 30 5.92 16.22 2.23
C ALA A 30 6.22 17.05 0.96
N GLY A 31 5.20 17.65 0.32
CA GLY A 31 5.33 18.50 -0.85
C GLY A 31 5.39 17.76 -2.19
N ALA A 32 5.04 16.47 -2.22
CA ALA A 32 4.91 15.71 -3.46
C ALA A 32 3.63 16.11 -4.24
N LYS A 33 3.65 15.94 -5.56
CA LYS A 33 2.49 16.07 -6.45
C LYS A 33 1.80 14.71 -6.49
N VAL A 34 0.67 14.55 -5.80
CA VAL A 34 0.04 13.24 -5.60
C VAL A 34 -1.19 13.06 -6.48
N GLY A 35 -1.17 12.02 -7.32
CA GLY A 35 -2.33 11.48 -8.02
C GLY A 35 -2.89 10.24 -7.30
N ILE A 36 -4.18 10.25 -7.00
CA ILE A 36 -4.88 9.18 -6.30
C ILE A 36 -5.68 8.37 -7.32
N ILE A 37 -5.46 7.06 -7.38
CA ILE A 37 -6.19 6.16 -8.26
C ILE A 37 -7.22 5.37 -7.46
N ALA A 38 -8.48 5.40 -7.89
CA ALA A 38 -9.54 4.53 -7.40
C ALA A 38 -10.50 4.15 -8.53
N ARG A 39 -11.24 3.04 -8.37
CA ARG A 39 -12.21 2.57 -9.38
C ARG A 39 -13.27 3.62 -9.72
N HIS A 40 -13.73 4.36 -8.71
CA HIS A 40 -14.68 5.45 -8.84
C HIS A 40 -13.95 6.79 -8.78
N GLY A 41 -13.96 7.53 -9.88
CA GLY A 41 -13.22 8.80 -10.00
C GLY A 41 -13.73 9.89 -9.04
N ASP A 42 -15.03 9.92 -8.76
CA ASP A 42 -15.65 10.79 -7.76
C ASP A 42 -15.12 10.54 -6.34
N ALA A 43 -14.95 9.27 -5.96
CA ALA A 43 -14.36 8.89 -4.68
C ALA A 43 -12.88 9.29 -4.58
N ALA A 44 -12.12 9.13 -5.69
CA ALA A 44 -10.73 9.56 -5.75
C ALA A 44 -10.62 11.09 -5.62
N GLU A 45 -11.46 11.84 -6.33
CA GLU A 45 -11.48 13.29 -6.30
C GLU A 45 -11.92 13.84 -4.95
N LYS A 46 -12.93 13.21 -4.31
CA LYS A 46 -13.34 13.55 -2.94
C LYS A 46 -12.18 13.40 -1.96
N ALA A 47 -11.49 12.26 -1.99
CA ALA A 47 -10.35 12.01 -1.12
C ALA A 47 -9.21 13.02 -1.37
N ALA A 48 -8.95 13.35 -2.63
CA ALA A 48 -7.94 14.34 -3.00
C ALA A 48 -8.26 15.73 -2.45
N LYS A 49 -9.52 16.16 -2.50
CA LYS A 49 -9.98 17.43 -1.89
C LYS A 49 -9.80 17.46 -0.37
N GLU A 50 -10.10 16.35 0.30
CA GLU A 50 -9.91 16.22 1.75
C GLU A 50 -8.43 16.21 2.15
N ILE A 51 -7.54 15.69 1.32
CA ILE A 51 -6.09 15.72 1.53
C ILE A 51 -5.54 17.14 1.29
N GLY A 52 -6.04 17.82 0.27
CA GLY A 52 -5.53 19.14 -0.11
C GLY A 52 -4.14 19.09 -0.77
N HIS A 53 -3.32 20.10 -0.56
CA HIS A 53 -1.94 20.20 -1.05
C HIS A 53 -1.77 19.98 -2.57
N GLY A 54 -2.82 20.23 -3.36
CA GLY A 54 -2.79 20.02 -4.82
C GLY A 54 -2.92 18.57 -5.25
N ALA A 55 -3.29 17.65 -4.37
CA ALA A 55 -3.63 16.28 -4.72
C ALA A 55 -4.85 16.24 -5.66
N PHE A 56 -4.92 15.24 -6.54
CA PHE A 56 -6.03 15.08 -7.48
C PHE A 56 -6.41 13.60 -7.65
N GLY A 57 -7.66 13.37 -8.01
CA GLY A 57 -8.20 12.03 -8.23
C GLY A 57 -8.16 11.63 -9.71
N VAL A 58 -7.97 10.33 -9.95
CA VAL A 58 -8.05 9.71 -11.28
C VAL A 58 -8.82 8.39 -11.16
N ALA A 59 -9.75 8.15 -12.09
CA ALA A 59 -10.41 6.85 -12.18
C ALA A 59 -9.45 5.79 -12.74
N GLY A 60 -9.37 4.62 -12.09
CA GLY A 60 -8.57 3.51 -12.58
C GLY A 60 -8.83 2.22 -11.83
N ASP A 61 -9.00 1.14 -12.57
CA ASP A 61 -9.18 -0.22 -12.05
C ASP A 61 -7.90 -1.01 -12.22
N VAL A 62 -7.29 -1.41 -11.10
CA VAL A 62 -6.04 -2.19 -11.10
C VAL A 62 -6.19 -3.59 -11.69
N THR A 63 -7.43 -4.12 -11.80
CA THR A 63 -7.71 -5.42 -12.43
C THR A 63 -7.70 -5.35 -13.95
N SER A 64 -7.78 -4.15 -14.53
CA SER A 64 -7.80 -3.88 -15.97
C SER A 64 -6.51 -3.19 -16.42
N LYS A 65 -5.72 -3.89 -17.27
CA LYS A 65 -4.46 -3.36 -17.81
C LYS A 65 -4.66 -1.98 -18.46
N SER A 66 -5.62 -1.86 -19.38
CA SER A 66 -5.84 -0.62 -20.11
C SER A 66 -6.34 0.51 -19.21
N SER A 67 -7.09 0.19 -18.14
CA SER A 67 -7.57 1.18 -17.18
C SER A 67 -6.44 1.74 -16.34
N ILE A 68 -5.57 0.88 -15.79
CA ILE A 68 -4.46 1.34 -14.96
C ILE A 68 -3.38 2.06 -15.78
N GLU A 69 -3.12 1.63 -17.01
CA GLU A 69 -2.22 2.32 -17.93
C GLU A 69 -2.67 3.76 -18.20
N LYS A 70 -3.98 3.96 -18.48
CA LYS A 70 -4.56 5.29 -18.68
C LYS A 70 -4.46 6.16 -17.43
N ALA A 71 -4.75 5.59 -16.26
CA ALA A 71 -4.69 6.32 -15.00
C ALA A 71 -3.25 6.79 -14.67
N ILE A 72 -2.26 5.92 -14.82
CA ILE A 72 -0.84 6.26 -14.62
C ILE A 72 -0.38 7.30 -15.64
N ALA A 73 -0.75 7.15 -16.92
CA ALA A 73 -0.43 8.11 -17.98
C ALA A 73 -1.01 9.49 -17.68
N GLU A 74 -2.23 9.57 -17.18
CA GLU A 74 -2.88 10.83 -16.81
C GLU A 74 -2.13 11.53 -15.66
N ILE A 75 -1.71 10.77 -14.63
CA ILE A 75 -0.92 11.30 -13.52
C ILE A 75 0.43 11.81 -14.03
N ALA A 76 1.13 11.00 -14.82
CA ALA A 76 2.41 11.38 -15.38
C ALA A 76 2.31 12.64 -16.26
N LYS A 77 1.26 12.75 -17.07
CA LYS A 77 0.99 13.94 -17.89
C LYS A 77 0.76 15.19 -17.03
N ARG A 78 -0.09 15.11 -15.99
CA ARG A 78 -0.40 16.26 -15.12
C ARG A 78 0.80 16.73 -14.31
N ASN A 79 1.62 15.82 -13.86
CA ASN A 79 2.76 16.12 -12.98
C ASN A 79 4.07 16.38 -13.73
N GLY A 80 4.14 16.04 -15.04
CA GLY A 80 5.35 16.14 -15.86
C GLY A 80 6.29 14.93 -15.71
N GLY A 81 5.79 13.76 -15.29
CA GLY A 81 6.52 12.51 -15.09
C GLY A 81 5.96 11.70 -13.93
N LEU A 82 6.63 10.60 -13.59
CA LEU A 82 6.31 9.79 -12.41
C LEU A 82 7.61 9.36 -11.73
N ASP A 83 7.74 9.66 -10.44
CA ASP A 83 8.90 9.30 -9.61
C ASP A 83 8.58 8.13 -8.66
N VAL A 84 7.35 8.05 -8.14
CA VAL A 84 6.97 7.07 -7.13
C VAL A 84 5.64 6.42 -7.48
N LEU A 85 5.60 5.09 -7.41
CA LEU A 85 4.36 4.32 -7.37
C LEU A 85 4.18 3.71 -5.98
N CYS A 86 3.07 4.02 -5.31
CA CYS A 86 2.58 3.30 -4.14
C CYS A 86 1.49 2.31 -4.59
N ALA A 87 1.86 1.04 -4.77
CA ALA A 87 0.95 -0.04 -5.15
C ALA A 87 0.24 -0.57 -3.91
N ASN A 88 -0.89 0.07 -3.57
CA ASN A 88 -1.61 -0.17 -2.33
C ASN A 88 -2.99 -0.80 -2.52
N ALA A 89 -3.61 -0.68 -3.69
CA ALA A 89 -4.96 -1.20 -3.93
C ALA A 89 -5.09 -2.68 -3.52
N GLY A 90 -6.15 -3.00 -2.77
CA GLY A 90 -6.41 -4.36 -2.33
C GLY A 90 -7.75 -4.49 -1.62
N ILE A 91 -8.23 -5.74 -1.55
CA ILE A 91 -9.44 -6.17 -0.86
C ILE A 91 -9.11 -7.35 0.06
N PHE A 92 -9.93 -7.55 1.09
CA PHE A 92 -9.80 -8.65 2.06
C PHE A 92 -11.17 -9.15 2.56
N PRO A 93 -12.10 -9.52 1.65
CA PRO A 93 -13.38 -10.07 2.08
C PRO A 93 -13.15 -11.35 2.88
N PRO A 94 -13.87 -11.58 4.00
CA PRO A 94 -13.71 -12.83 4.73
C PRO A 94 -14.40 -13.99 3.99
N ALA A 95 -13.72 -15.14 3.87
CA ALA A 95 -14.29 -16.38 3.38
C ALA A 95 -13.55 -17.57 4.02
N ARG A 96 -14.28 -18.47 4.70
CA ARG A 96 -13.68 -19.69 5.27
C ARG A 96 -13.21 -20.61 4.15
N LEU A 97 -12.09 -21.30 4.37
CA LEU A 97 -11.45 -22.13 3.34
C LEU A 97 -12.41 -23.18 2.76
N GLU A 98 -13.18 -23.83 3.61
CA GLU A 98 -14.15 -24.86 3.23
C GLU A 98 -15.37 -24.35 2.46
N GLU A 99 -15.64 -23.04 2.53
CA GLU A 99 -16.80 -22.39 1.91
C GLU A 99 -16.40 -21.42 0.79
N MET A 100 -15.10 -21.16 0.65
CA MET A 100 -14.57 -20.19 -0.32
C MET A 100 -14.84 -20.66 -1.74
N THR A 101 -15.53 -19.84 -2.52
CA THR A 101 -15.75 -20.09 -3.95
C THR A 101 -14.51 -19.69 -4.78
N GLU A 102 -14.36 -20.32 -5.95
CA GLU A 102 -13.34 -19.96 -6.93
C GLU A 102 -13.43 -18.47 -7.30
N ALA A 103 -14.64 -17.93 -7.47
CA ALA A 103 -14.85 -16.52 -7.77
C ALA A 103 -14.32 -15.57 -6.68
N GLN A 104 -14.51 -15.90 -5.40
CA GLN A 104 -13.96 -15.12 -4.27
C GLN A 104 -12.43 -15.17 -4.23
N TRP A 105 -11.86 -16.36 -4.51
CA TRP A 105 -10.44 -16.53 -4.66
C TRP A 105 -9.90 -15.65 -5.79
N ASP A 106 -10.46 -15.78 -6.98
CA ASP A 106 -10.02 -15.07 -8.18
C ASP A 106 -10.16 -13.55 -8.06
N GLU A 107 -11.25 -13.05 -7.47
CA GLU A 107 -11.43 -11.62 -7.23
C GLU A 107 -10.29 -11.06 -6.37
N THR A 108 -9.92 -11.78 -5.30
CA THR A 108 -8.86 -11.36 -4.39
C THR A 108 -7.48 -11.44 -5.07
N GLN A 109 -7.19 -12.54 -5.80
CA GLN A 109 -5.95 -12.69 -6.57
C GLN A 109 -5.82 -11.61 -7.65
N ASN A 110 -6.89 -11.38 -8.42
CA ASN A 110 -6.91 -10.39 -9.49
C ASN A 110 -6.72 -8.96 -8.98
N THR A 111 -7.36 -8.62 -7.85
CA THR A 111 -7.24 -7.27 -7.28
C THR A 111 -5.88 -7.05 -6.63
N ASN A 112 -5.48 -7.94 -5.72
CA ASN A 112 -4.32 -7.69 -4.86
C ASN A 112 -2.99 -8.00 -5.54
N LEU A 113 -2.87 -9.19 -6.15
CA LEU A 113 -1.58 -9.65 -6.70
C LEU A 113 -1.42 -9.24 -8.16
N LYS A 114 -2.36 -9.60 -9.03
CA LYS A 114 -2.33 -9.20 -10.44
C LYS A 114 -2.44 -7.67 -10.57
N GLY A 115 -3.28 -7.02 -9.75
CA GLY A 115 -3.40 -5.55 -9.73
C GLY A 115 -2.09 -4.86 -9.35
N THR A 116 -1.32 -5.41 -8.40
CA THR A 116 0.03 -4.92 -8.10
C THR A 116 0.94 -5.05 -9.32
N PHE A 117 0.99 -6.22 -9.96
CA PHE A 117 1.78 -6.45 -11.17
C PHE A 117 1.41 -5.46 -12.28
N LEU A 118 0.12 -5.31 -12.61
CA LEU A 118 -0.33 -4.40 -13.67
C LEU A 118 0.00 -2.93 -13.34
N SER A 119 -0.14 -2.52 -12.09
CA SER A 119 0.20 -1.16 -11.65
C SER A 119 1.70 -0.88 -11.79
N VAL A 120 2.54 -1.82 -11.40
CA VAL A 120 4.00 -1.70 -11.55
C VAL A 120 4.36 -1.67 -13.04
N GLN A 121 3.82 -2.60 -13.85
CA GLN A 121 4.09 -2.64 -15.28
C GLN A 121 3.72 -1.32 -15.98
N ALA A 122 2.57 -0.73 -15.64
CA ALA A 122 2.13 0.55 -16.19
C ALA A 122 3.02 1.73 -15.76
N ALA A 123 3.61 1.69 -14.57
CA ALA A 123 4.45 2.76 -14.04
C ALA A 123 5.89 2.72 -14.57
N VAL A 124 6.44 1.52 -14.86
CA VAL A 124 7.85 1.33 -15.26
C VAL A 124 8.31 2.25 -16.39
N PRO A 125 7.56 2.49 -17.50
CA PRO A 125 8.00 3.38 -18.57
C PRO A 125 8.32 4.79 -18.09
N TYR A 126 7.56 5.31 -17.11
CA TYR A 126 7.75 6.64 -16.54
C TYR A 126 8.85 6.66 -15.48
N LEU A 127 8.89 5.64 -14.61
CA LEU A 127 9.90 5.53 -13.56
C LEU A 127 11.32 5.40 -14.12
N LYS A 128 11.47 4.81 -15.31
CA LYS A 128 12.77 4.73 -16.02
C LYS A 128 13.35 6.10 -16.42
N THR A 129 12.52 7.11 -16.55
CA THR A 129 12.94 8.47 -16.92
C THR A 129 13.17 9.35 -15.70
N SER A 130 12.84 8.85 -14.50
CA SER A 130 13.08 9.55 -13.24
C SER A 130 14.52 9.31 -12.74
N ASP A 131 15.10 10.34 -12.14
CA ASP A 131 16.37 10.23 -11.40
C ASP A 131 16.21 9.57 -10.01
N GLN A 132 14.96 9.27 -9.63
CA GLN A 132 14.59 8.70 -8.34
C GLN A 132 13.39 7.77 -8.46
N GLY A 133 13.45 6.78 -9.36
CA GLY A 133 12.38 5.79 -9.53
C GLY A 133 12.17 4.95 -8.27
N ARG A 134 10.94 4.92 -7.71
CA ARG A 134 10.60 4.19 -6.48
C ARG A 134 9.28 3.45 -6.62
N ILE A 135 9.25 2.21 -6.14
CA ILE A 135 8.03 1.40 -6.03
C ILE A 135 7.89 0.97 -4.57
N VAL A 136 6.76 1.30 -3.96
CA VAL A 136 6.41 0.88 -2.60
C VAL A 136 5.13 0.07 -2.65
N ILE A 137 5.20 -1.19 -2.24
CA ILE A 137 4.07 -2.12 -2.22
C ILE A 137 3.49 -2.16 -0.80
N THR A 138 2.17 -2.08 -0.67
CA THR A 138 1.49 -2.33 0.61
C THR A 138 1.12 -3.81 0.71
N SER A 139 1.95 -4.59 1.40
CA SER A 139 1.69 -5.98 1.73
C SER A 139 0.88 -6.07 3.04
N SER A 140 1.22 -6.97 3.94
CA SER A 140 0.60 -7.17 5.27
C SER A 140 1.51 -8.04 6.14
N ILE A 141 1.29 -8.03 7.45
CA ILE A 141 1.81 -9.12 8.32
C ILE A 141 1.08 -10.43 8.03
N THR A 142 -0.22 -10.39 7.66
CA THR A 142 -1.01 -11.58 7.31
C THR A 142 -0.58 -12.15 5.97
N GLY A 143 -0.22 -13.40 5.97
CA GLY A 143 0.32 -14.16 4.84
C GLY A 143 1.83 -14.33 4.92
N PRO A 144 2.64 -13.28 4.87
CA PRO A 144 4.10 -13.42 4.99
C PRO A 144 4.60 -13.88 6.37
N VAL A 145 3.95 -13.49 7.47
CA VAL A 145 4.40 -13.74 8.84
C VAL A 145 3.34 -14.45 9.68
N THR A 146 2.09 -13.96 9.62
CA THR A 146 0.98 -14.50 10.41
C THR A 146 -0.11 -15.07 9.51
N GLY A 147 -1.07 -15.78 10.09
CA GLY A 147 -2.30 -16.22 9.44
C GLY A 147 -3.52 -15.70 10.19
N PHE A 148 -4.63 -15.53 9.46
CA PHE A 148 -5.92 -15.21 10.07
C PHE A 148 -7.03 -16.05 9.42
N PRO A 149 -7.88 -16.72 10.23
CA PRO A 149 -8.96 -17.56 9.71
C PRO A 149 -9.91 -16.77 8.80
N GLY A 150 -10.22 -17.33 7.62
CA GLY A 150 -11.05 -16.69 6.60
C GLY A 150 -10.28 -15.80 5.62
N TRP A 151 -8.94 -15.73 5.68
CA TRP A 151 -8.12 -14.91 4.78
C TRP A 151 -7.03 -15.71 4.03
N THR A 152 -7.28 -16.98 3.68
CA THR A 152 -6.32 -17.79 2.92
C THR A 152 -5.99 -17.18 1.57
N HIS A 153 -7.00 -16.74 0.80
CA HIS A 153 -6.82 -16.04 -0.46
C HIS A 153 -6.07 -14.71 -0.30
N TYR A 154 -6.44 -13.90 0.71
CA TYR A 154 -5.75 -12.64 1.01
C TYR A 154 -4.30 -12.86 1.40
N GLY A 155 -4.05 -13.77 2.37
CA GLY A 155 -2.69 -14.11 2.81
C GLY A 155 -1.80 -14.57 1.66
N SER A 156 -2.35 -15.39 0.75
CA SER A 156 -1.64 -15.84 -0.45
C SER A 156 -1.22 -14.66 -1.33
N THR A 157 -2.12 -13.65 -1.52
CA THR A 157 -1.76 -12.47 -2.31
C THR A 157 -0.66 -11.64 -1.65
N LYS A 158 -0.73 -11.47 -0.31
CA LYS A 158 0.23 -10.65 0.44
C LYS A 158 1.62 -11.28 0.50
N ALA A 159 1.70 -12.59 0.64
CA ALA A 159 2.94 -13.34 0.49
C ALA A 159 3.47 -13.29 -0.96
N GLY A 160 2.58 -13.46 -1.95
CA GLY A 160 2.91 -13.36 -3.37
C GLY A 160 3.47 -11.98 -3.77
N GLN A 161 2.98 -10.90 -3.20
CA GLN A 161 3.52 -9.55 -3.41
C GLN A 161 5.00 -9.45 -2.98
N LEU A 162 5.41 -10.12 -1.90
CA LEU A 162 6.82 -10.13 -1.48
C LEU A 162 7.70 -10.96 -2.44
N GLY A 163 7.17 -12.07 -2.97
CA GLY A 163 7.84 -12.83 -4.04
C GLY A 163 8.03 -11.98 -5.29
N PHE A 164 6.98 -11.29 -5.73
CA PHE A 164 7.03 -10.34 -6.84
C PHE A 164 8.07 -9.24 -6.61
N MET A 165 8.04 -8.60 -5.44
CA MET A 165 8.99 -7.54 -5.06
C MET A 165 10.44 -7.98 -5.20
N ARG A 166 10.79 -9.18 -4.67
CA ARG A 166 12.17 -9.69 -4.69
C ARG A 166 12.73 -9.87 -6.10
N THR A 167 11.90 -10.32 -7.04
CA THR A 167 12.33 -10.48 -8.44
C THR A 167 12.31 -9.12 -9.17
N ALA A 168 11.25 -8.34 -9.01
CA ALA A 168 11.11 -7.05 -9.67
C ALA A 168 12.23 -6.06 -9.30
N CYS A 169 12.70 -6.07 -8.04
CA CYS A 169 13.79 -5.20 -7.61
C CYS A 169 15.12 -5.50 -8.34
N ILE A 170 15.37 -6.77 -8.68
CA ILE A 170 16.56 -7.18 -9.43
C ILE A 170 16.43 -6.72 -10.91
N GLU A 171 15.28 -6.99 -11.54
CA GLU A 171 15.03 -6.64 -12.93
C GLU A 171 15.07 -5.13 -13.19
N LEU A 172 14.60 -4.32 -12.21
CA LEU A 172 14.49 -2.87 -12.33
C LEU A 172 15.72 -2.11 -11.84
N ALA A 173 16.64 -2.77 -11.14
CA ALA A 173 17.87 -2.15 -10.59
C ALA A 173 18.74 -1.49 -11.68
N LYS A 174 18.78 -2.05 -12.87
CA LYS A 174 19.52 -1.45 -14.02
C LYS A 174 19.00 -0.08 -14.46
N TYR A 175 17.82 0.31 -14.00
CA TYR A 175 17.24 1.64 -14.24
C TYR A 175 17.30 2.55 -12.99
N GLY A 176 17.98 2.13 -11.93
CA GLY A 176 18.04 2.86 -10.67
C GLY A 176 16.73 2.86 -9.87
N ILE A 177 15.77 1.98 -10.23
CA ILE A 177 14.47 1.87 -9.57
C ILE A 177 14.59 0.90 -8.39
N THR A 178 14.19 1.35 -7.20
CA THR A 178 14.07 0.47 -6.02
C THR A 178 12.63 -0.02 -5.87
N VAL A 179 12.46 -1.26 -5.38
CA VAL A 179 11.17 -1.88 -5.10
C VAL A 179 11.18 -2.42 -3.68
N ASN A 180 10.34 -1.88 -2.80
CA ASN A 180 10.25 -2.26 -1.40
C ASN A 180 8.79 -2.44 -0.97
N ALA A 181 8.54 -3.01 0.20
CA ALA A 181 7.20 -3.20 0.72
C ALA A 181 7.06 -2.75 2.18
N VAL A 182 5.93 -2.16 2.51
CA VAL A 182 5.48 -1.98 3.89
C VAL A 182 4.51 -3.10 4.26
N MET A 183 4.60 -3.57 5.51
CA MET A 183 3.79 -4.66 6.03
C MET A 183 3.00 -4.17 7.25
N PRO A 184 1.78 -3.64 7.04
CA PRO A 184 0.93 -3.18 8.13
C PRO A 184 0.47 -4.33 9.05
N GLY A 185 0.41 -4.06 10.38
CA GLY A 185 -0.41 -4.80 11.32
C GLY A 185 -1.82 -4.24 11.39
N ASN A 186 -2.39 -4.21 12.60
CA ASN A 186 -3.72 -3.67 12.86
C ASN A 186 -3.71 -2.13 12.82
N ILE A 187 -4.30 -1.58 11.75
CA ILE A 187 -4.32 -0.14 11.47
C ILE A 187 -5.76 0.37 11.52
N LEU A 188 -5.96 1.49 12.24
CA LEU A 188 -7.26 2.15 12.34
C LEU A 188 -7.63 2.79 10.99
N THR A 189 -8.56 2.14 10.30
CA THR A 189 -9.16 2.60 9.05
C THR A 189 -10.64 2.90 9.25
N GLU A 190 -11.28 3.58 8.28
CA GLU A 190 -12.71 3.88 8.34
C GLU A 190 -13.55 2.59 8.55
N GLY A 191 -13.22 1.50 7.84
CA GLY A 191 -13.92 0.22 8.01
C GLY A 191 -13.73 -0.41 9.40
N LEU A 192 -12.60 -0.18 10.07
CA LEU A 192 -12.39 -0.65 11.44
C LEU A 192 -13.12 0.22 12.46
N ILE A 193 -13.26 1.52 12.18
CA ILE A 193 -14.04 2.45 13.02
C ILE A 193 -15.51 2.01 13.06
N GLU A 194 -16.07 1.57 11.94
CA GLU A 194 -17.46 1.09 11.83
C GLU A 194 -17.73 -0.20 12.64
N MET A 195 -16.68 -0.97 12.99
CA MET A 195 -16.81 -2.18 13.80
C MET A 195 -16.98 -1.92 15.31
N GLY A 196 -16.84 -0.67 15.75
CA GLY A 196 -17.08 -0.22 17.11
C GLY A 196 -15.87 -0.30 18.05
N GLU A 197 -15.94 0.49 19.12
CA GLU A 197 -14.81 0.70 20.07
C GLU A 197 -14.39 -0.60 20.80
N ALA A 198 -15.34 -1.44 21.17
CA ALA A 198 -15.04 -2.70 21.88
C ALA A 198 -14.16 -3.62 21.02
N TYR A 199 -14.42 -3.70 19.71
CA TYR A 199 -13.61 -4.48 18.79
C TYR A 199 -12.22 -3.87 18.61
N GLN A 200 -12.14 -2.54 18.43
CA GLN A 200 -10.88 -1.82 18.33
C GLN A 200 -10.00 -2.02 19.57
N GLN A 201 -10.61 -1.94 20.77
CA GLN A 201 -9.89 -2.16 22.03
C GLN A 201 -9.39 -3.60 22.15
N SER A 202 -10.21 -4.59 21.76
CA SER A 202 -9.78 -5.99 21.72
C SER A 202 -8.56 -6.20 20.82
N MET A 203 -8.55 -5.59 19.64
CA MET A 203 -7.40 -5.64 18.74
C MET A 203 -6.17 -4.92 19.34
N ALA A 204 -6.35 -3.74 19.92
CA ALA A 204 -5.28 -2.98 20.56
C ALA A 204 -4.63 -3.75 21.71
N ASN A 205 -5.42 -4.50 22.49
CA ASN A 205 -4.91 -5.32 23.60
C ASN A 205 -3.96 -6.44 23.16
N SER A 206 -4.08 -6.90 21.91
CA SER A 206 -3.17 -7.92 21.34
C SER A 206 -1.84 -7.36 20.86
N ILE A 207 -1.67 -6.02 20.88
CA ILE A 207 -0.48 -5.33 20.40
C ILE A 207 0.39 -4.89 21.60
N PRO A 208 1.71 -5.09 21.61
CA PRO A 208 2.58 -4.61 22.69
C PRO A 208 2.42 -3.12 23.00
N LEU A 209 2.32 -2.25 21.98
CA LEU A 209 2.10 -0.82 22.20
C LEU A 209 0.68 -0.45 22.67
N LYS A 210 -0.23 -1.42 22.86
CA LYS A 210 -1.61 -1.25 23.39
C LYS A 210 -2.46 -0.23 22.63
N LYS A 211 -2.16 -0.01 21.37
CA LYS A 211 -2.91 0.87 20.47
C LYS A 211 -2.88 0.34 19.04
N LEU A 212 -3.88 0.71 18.25
CA LEU A 212 -3.86 0.52 16.80
C LEU A 212 -2.88 1.51 16.15
N GLY A 213 -2.25 1.10 15.05
CA GLY A 213 -1.51 2.04 14.21
C GLY A 213 -2.47 2.97 13.46
N THR A 214 -1.95 4.11 13.02
CA THR A 214 -2.67 5.05 12.15
C THR A 214 -2.33 4.80 10.68
N VAL A 215 -3.17 5.27 9.78
CA VAL A 215 -2.88 5.18 8.33
C VAL A 215 -1.65 6.01 7.96
N GLU A 216 -1.34 7.06 8.72
CA GLU A 216 -0.15 7.89 8.59
C GLU A 216 1.14 7.16 9.00
N ASP A 217 1.09 6.25 9.98
CA ASP A 217 2.26 5.43 10.37
C ASP A 217 2.74 4.61 9.15
N ILE A 218 1.81 4.04 8.39
CA ILE A 218 2.12 3.35 7.13
C ILE A 218 2.62 4.33 6.08
N GLY A 219 2.01 5.52 5.99
CA GLY A 219 2.43 6.59 5.10
C GLY A 219 3.88 7.02 5.33
N HIS A 220 4.32 7.14 6.58
CA HIS A 220 5.69 7.50 6.94
C HIS A 220 6.72 6.41 6.59
N ALA A 221 6.37 5.14 6.77
CA ALA A 221 7.22 4.03 6.34
C ALA A 221 7.35 3.98 4.80
N ALA A 222 6.23 4.21 4.08
CA ALA A 222 6.25 4.32 2.63
C ALA A 222 7.09 5.53 2.15
N LEU A 223 6.98 6.67 2.84
CA LEU A 223 7.75 7.88 2.56
C LEU A 223 9.26 7.64 2.68
N TYR A 224 9.70 6.87 3.70
CA TYR A 224 11.09 6.47 3.84
C TYR A 224 11.58 5.73 2.60
N PHE A 225 10.89 4.68 2.17
CA PHE A 225 11.29 3.93 0.97
C PHE A 225 11.28 4.76 -0.32
N ALA A 226 10.44 5.79 -0.40
CA ALA A 226 10.37 6.69 -1.54
C ALA A 226 11.45 7.78 -1.53
N SER A 227 12.14 7.99 -0.41
CA SER A 227 13.11 9.07 -0.23
C SER A 227 14.45 8.80 -0.93
N LYS A 228 15.29 9.85 -1.04
CA LYS A 228 16.68 9.72 -1.52
C LYS A 228 17.53 8.96 -0.53
N GLU A 229 17.23 9.10 0.77
CA GLU A 229 17.95 8.45 1.87
C GLU A 229 17.83 6.92 1.81
N ALA A 230 16.78 6.40 1.15
CA ALA A 230 16.59 4.97 0.90
C ALA A 230 17.13 4.50 -0.47
N ALA A 231 17.98 5.26 -1.14
CA ALA A 231 18.47 4.94 -2.50
C ALA A 231 19.22 3.61 -2.61
N TYR A 232 19.78 3.12 -1.51
CA TYR A 232 20.49 1.82 -1.46
C TYR A 232 19.66 0.70 -0.81
N VAL A 233 18.35 0.94 -0.60
CA VAL A 233 17.40 -0.01 -0.01
C VAL A 233 16.47 -0.53 -1.11
N THR A 234 16.61 -1.81 -1.48
CA THR A 234 15.73 -2.45 -2.46
C THR A 234 15.49 -3.91 -2.09
N GLY A 235 14.31 -4.45 -2.43
CA GLY A 235 13.90 -5.81 -2.07
C GLY A 235 13.62 -6.01 -0.58
N GLN A 236 13.45 -4.92 0.19
CA GLN A 236 13.29 -4.95 1.65
C GLN A 236 11.86 -4.70 2.08
N THR A 237 11.58 -5.11 3.32
CA THR A 237 10.27 -4.90 3.98
C THR A 237 10.46 -4.14 5.29
N ILE A 238 9.47 -3.28 5.62
CA ILE A 238 9.32 -2.73 6.97
C ILE A 238 7.97 -3.18 7.51
N ILE A 239 7.99 -3.84 8.68
CA ILE A 239 6.78 -4.18 9.44
C ILE A 239 6.42 -2.96 10.30
N VAL A 240 5.15 -2.54 10.24
CA VAL A 240 4.61 -1.41 10.99
C VAL A 240 3.36 -1.90 11.71
N ASP A 241 3.53 -2.45 12.90
CA ASP A 241 2.50 -3.24 13.59
C ASP A 241 2.47 -3.03 15.13
N GLY A 242 3.28 -2.12 15.66
CA GLY A 242 3.37 -1.89 17.10
C GLY A 242 3.94 -3.07 17.90
N GLY A 243 4.64 -3.99 17.22
CA GLY A 243 5.18 -5.22 17.79
C GLY A 243 4.20 -6.40 17.79
N GLN A 244 3.07 -6.30 17.08
CA GLN A 244 2.00 -7.30 17.09
C GLN A 244 2.48 -8.73 16.82
N ILE A 245 3.48 -8.92 15.96
CA ILE A 245 3.99 -10.25 15.58
C ILE A 245 5.07 -10.81 16.53
N LEU A 246 5.51 -10.05 17.55
CA LEU A 246 6.66 -10.43 18.35
C LEU A 246 6.35 -11.30 19.57
N PRO A 247 5.22 -11.13 20.28
CA PRO A 247 4.94 -11.97 21.44
C PRO A 247 4.76 -13.44 21.03
N GLU A 248 5.43 -14.35 21.76
CA GLU A 248 5.29 -15.80 21.56
C GLU A 248 3.87 -16.28 21.87
N SER A 249 3.20 -15.63 22.84
CA SER A 249 1.84 -15.93 23.24
C SER A 249 1.15 -14.70 23.86
N LEU A 250 -0.17 -14.76 24.03
CA LEU A 250 -0.91 -13.73 24.77
C LEU A 250 -0.47 -13.67 26.25
N ASP A 251 -0.08 -14.82 26.85
CA ASP A 251 0.43 -14.86 28.21
C ASP A 251 1.78 -14.15 28.32
N ALA A 252 2.66 -14.31 27.33
CA ALA A 252 3.93 -13.54 27.28
C ALA A 252 3.65 -12.04 27.18
N LEU A 253 2.65 -11.63 26.40
CA LEU A 253 2.24 -10.23 26.32
C LEU A 253 1.62 -9.70 27.61
N ALA A 254 0.93 -10.54 28.38
CA ALA A 254 0.31 -10.16 29.66
C ALA A 254 1.35 -9.95 30.78
N GLN A 255 2.57 -10.48 30.63
CA GLN A 255 3.64 -10.33 31.60
C GLN A 255 4.53 -9.09 31.35
N ALA A 256 4.30 -8.39 30.23
CA ALA A 256 5.03 -7.19 29.86
C ALA A 256 4.35 -5.91 30.37
#